data_b22f37f387853c59233f1b595388c256
#
_entry.id   b22f37f387853c59233f1b595388c256
#
_cell.length_a   1.000
_cell.length_b   1.000
_cell.length_c   1.000
_cell.angle_alpha   90.00
_cell.angle_beta   90.00
_cell.angle_gamma   90.00
#
_symmetry.space_group_name_H-M   'P 1'
#
loop_
_entity.id
_entity.type
_entity.pdbx_description
1 polymer ?
#
loop_
_entity_poly.entity_id
_entity_poly.type
_entity_poly.pdbx_seq_one_letter_code
_entity_poly.pdbx_strand_id
1 'polypeptide(L)'
;MFNKAYIKKFIQDSWIALRPLSLTLAIGSTTLGILAAYQMGAIHFNDPFDLLLIFLITVAGLLAQSGANLVNDYFEGSFRYYRPGGRQIKFLGVIRTYFDVYVFLWAMACFAIAGLIGLFLIYITNLHMLVIGLTGLFIAYAYTGEPFVLKRKGLGVIISFIAMGPLMVLGASFPFTKELSWYPVLLALPASLFIPALMISNEMRDFTRDQRLSIGTLSVRIGSKNSTYLYRTLVFGAYVLTAIYVLTGLYHPVALIVFLTLKDALTANQSVTNFEKLGIPYTNRLH
;
A
#
# COMPACT_ATOMS: atom_id res chain seq x y z
N MET A 1 37.80 0.22 -2.02
CA MET A 1 37.08 -0.24 -3.24
C MET A 1 35.92 -1.12 -2.79
N PHE A 2 34.67 -0.73 -3.09
CA PHE A 2 33.51 -1.58 -2.79
C PHE A 2 33.53 -2.79 -3.75
N ASN A 3 33.49 -3.99 -3.20
CA ASN A 3 33.44 -5.24 -3.97
C ASN A 3 32.11 -5.27 -4.77
N LYS A 4 32.17 -5.66 -6.07
CA LYS A 4 30.97 -5.78 -6.95
C LYS A 4 29.87 -6.63 -6.30
N ALA A 5 30.24 -7.68 -5.55
CA ALA A 5 29.29 -8.52 -4.83
C ALA A 5 28.56 -7.77 -3.71
N TYR A 6 29.24 -6.85 -3.00
CA TYR A 6 28.62 -6.00 -1.98
C TYR A 6 27.62 -5.03 -2.59
N ILE A 7 27.98 -4.36 -3.69
CA ILE A 7 27.08 -3.42 -4.40
C ILE A 7 25.83 -4.16 -4.91
N LYS A 8 26.01 -5.32 -5.53
CA LYS A 8 24.87 -6.13 -6.01
C LYS A 8 23.93 -6.51 -4.87
N LYS A 9 24.49 -6.96 -3.76
CA LYS A 9 23.69 -7.30 -2.57
C LYS A 9 22.96 -6.09 -2.00
N PHE A 10 23.65 -4.95 -1.86
CA PHE A 10 23.03 -3.70 -1.39
C PHE A 10 21.86 -3.27 -2.24
N ILE A 11 21.97 -3.34 -3.56
CA ILE A 11 20.87 -3.02 -4.50
C ILE A 11 19.72 -4.01 -4.33
N GLN A 12 19.99 -5.30 -4.21
CA GLN A 12 18.96 -6.32 -3.99
C GLN A 12 18.22 -6.10 -2.66
N ASP A 13 18.94 -5.86 -1.58
CA ASP A 13 18.35 -5.61 -0.26
C ASP A 13 17.52 -4.33 -0.27
N SER A 14 17.97 -3.27 -0.97
CA SER A 14 17.23 -2.03 -1.17
C SER A 14 15.94 -2.24 -1.97
N TRP A 15 16.00 -3.07 -3.01
CA TRP A 15 14.82 -3.44 -3.80
C TRP A 15 13.79 -4.22 -2.98
N ILE A 16 14.26 -5.16 -2.15
CA ILE A 16 13.40 -5.92 -1.24
C ILE A 16 12.75 -5.00 -0.20
N ALA A 17 13.52 -4.06 0.38
CA ALA A 17 13.01 -3.09 1.36
C ALA A 17 11.92 -2.18 0.76
N LEU A 18 12.09 -1.76 -0.49
CA LEU A 18 11.14 -0.92 -1.22
C LEU A 18 9.81 -1.62 -1.54
N ARG A 19 9.81 -2.96 -1.64
CA ARG A 19 8.63 -3.77 -1.97
C ARG A 19 7.92 -3.32 -3.25
N PRO A 20 8.54 -3.38 -4.43
CA PRO A 20 8.02 -2.77 -5.67
C PRO A 20 6.60 -3.18 -6.04
N LEU A 21 6.22 -4.44 -5.75
CA LEU A 21 4.86 -4.93 -6.03
C LEU A 21 3.78 -4.16 -5.26
N SER A 22 4.07 -3.66 -4.05
CA SER A 22 3.11 -2.84 -3.33
C SER A 22 2.97 -1.42 -3.90
N LEU A 23 3.95 -0.96 -4.69
CA LEU A 23 3.88 0.34 -5.38
C LEU A 23 2.82 0.32 -6.49
N THR A 24 2.52 -0.84 -7.07
CA THR A 24 1.44 -0.97 -8.06
C THR A 24 0.07 -0.60 -7.48
N LEU A 25 -0.15 -0.87 -6.19
CA LEU A 25 -1.38 -0.44 -5.50
C LEU A 25 -1.44 1.08 -5.37
N ALA A 26 -0.32 1.75 -5.07
CA ALA A 26 -0.28 3.21 -5.00
C ALA A 26 -0.54 3.84 -6.38
N ILE A 27 0.08 3.30 -7.45
CA ILE A 27 -0.22 3.71 -8.83
C ILE A 27 -1.71 3.50 -9.13
N GLY A 28 -2.26 2.33 -8.82
CA GLY A 28 -3.67 2.03 -9.05
C GLY A 28 -4.60 3.02 -8.35
N SER A 29 -4.37 3.27 -7.06
CA SER A 29 -5.21 4.19 -6.28
C SER A 29 -5.11 5.65 -6.75
N THR A 30 -3.90 6.14 -7.06
CA THR A 30 -3.72 7.49 -7.60
C THR A 30 -4.36 7.62 -8.98
N THR A 31 -4.17 6.62 -9.86
CA THR A 31 -4.78 6.60 -11.18
C THR A 31 -6.31 6.61 -11.11
N LEU A 32 -6.91 5.83 -10.19
CA LEU A 32 -8.36 5.82 -10.00
C LEU A 32 -8.90 7.17 -9.53
N GLY A 33 -8.18 7.85 -8.62
CA GLY A 33 -8.54 9.20 -8.20
C GLY A 33 -8.46 10.22 -9.33
N ILE A 34 -7.41 10.16 -10.15
CA ILE A 34 -7.23 10.99 -11.34
C ILE A 34 -8.33 10.72 -12.37
N LEU A 35 -8.62 9.44 -12.67
CA LEU A 35 -9.68 9.07 -13.61
C LEU A 35 -11.06 9.52 -13.12
N ALA A 36 -11.33 9.45 -11.82
CA ALA A 36 -12.56 9.96 -11.25
C ALA A 36 -12.68 11.48 -11.41
N ALA A 37 -11.61 12.22 -11.17
CA ALA A 37 -11.58 13.67 -11.41
C ALA A 37 -11.77 14.02 -12.90
N TYR A 38 -11.21 13.21 -13.81
CA TYR A 38 -11.45 13.34 -15.24
C TYR A 38 -12.92 13.11 -15.61
N GLN A 39 -13.56 12.06 -15.07
CA GLN A 39 -14.99 11.82 -15.28
C GLN A 39 -15.88 12.93 -14.73
N MET A 40 -15.43 13.63 -13.70
CA MET A 40 -16.11 14.82 -13.16
C MET A 40 -15.89 16.08 -14.03
N GLY A 41 -15.12 15.98 -15.11
CA GLY A 41 -14.81 17.12 -15.99
C GLY A 41 -13.78 18.09 -15.43
N ALA A 42 -13.06 17.71 -14.38
CA ALA A 42 -12.09 18.57 -13.70
C ALA A 42 -10.66 18.48 -14.26
N ILE A 43 -10.41 17.61 -15.24
CA ILE A 43 -9.08 17.43 -15.87
C ILE A 43 -9.18 17.65 -17.37
N HIS A 44 -8.24 18.46 -17.90
CA HIS A 44 -8.08 18.73 -19.33
C HIS A 44 -6.68 18.28 -19.79
N PHE A 45 -6.59 17.17 -20.51
CA PHE A 45 -5.28 16.63 -20.96
C PHE A 45 -4.51 17.55 -21.91
N ASN A 46 -5.14 18.60 -22.44
CA ASN A 46 -4.47 19.62 -23.25
C ASN A 46 -3.87 20.75 -22.39
N ASP A 47 -4.13 20.77 -21.07
CA ASP A 47 -3.57 21.74 -20.14
C ASP A 47 -2.25 21.19 -19.56
N PRO A 48 -1.09 21.83 -19.83
CA PRO A 48 0.18 21.43 -19.23
C PRO A 48 0.19 21.44 -17.70
N PHE A 49 -0.64 22.29 -17.08
CA PHE A 49 -0.73 22.35 -15.63
C PHE A 49 -1.42 21.11 -15.07
N ASP A 50 -2.50 20.62 -15.68
CA ASP A 50 -3.15 19.39 -15.29
C ASP A 50 -2.22 18.18 -15.45
N LEU A 51 -1.41 18.14 -16.53
CA LEU A 51 -0.40 17.10 -16.73
C LEU A 51 0.68 17.13 -15.64
N LEU A 52 1.13 18.33 -15.25
CA LEU A 52 2.07 18.49 -14.13
C LEU A 52 1.45 17.98 -12.82
N LEU A 53 0.19 18.30 -12.55
CA LEU A 53 -0.51 17.82 -11.36
C LEU A 53 -0.64 16.30 -11.35
N ILE A 54 -1.00 15.68 -12.47
CA ILE A 54 -1.03 14.22 -12.62
C ILE A 54 0.32 13.61 -12.24
N PHE A 55 1.40 14.16 -12.79
CA PHE A 55 2.76 13.70 -12.48
C PHE A 55 3.10 13.86 -10.99
N LEU A 56 2.89 15.05 -10.42
CA LEU A 56 3.22 15.34 -9.02
C LEU A 56 2.42 14.47 -8.05
N ILE A 57 1.13 14.27 -8.29
CA ILE A 57 0.24 13.42 -7.47
C ILE A 57 0.69 11.97 -7.52
N THR A 58 1.00 11.47 -8.72
CA THR A 58 1.49 10.10 -8.88
C THR A 58 2.82 9.89 -8.15
N VAL A 59 3.75 10.83 -8.29
CA VAL A 59 5.05 10.80 -7.60
C VAL A 59 4.85 10.88 -6.08
N ALA A 60 3.98 11.76 -5.58
CA ALA A 60 3.71 11.88 -4.14
C ALA A 60 3.12 10.58 -3.57
N GLY A 61 2.18 9.95 -4.28
CA GLY A 61 1.61 8.65 -3.89
C GLY A 61 2.67 7.53 -3.83
N LEU A 62 3.53 7.46 -4.85
CA LEU A 62 4.65 6.51 -4.89
C LEU A 62 5.66 6.75 -3.76
N LEU A 63 6.00 8.01 -3.47
CA LEU A 63 6.92 8.36 -2.40
C LEU A 63 6.34 8.05 -1.02
N ALA A 64 5.06 8.37 -0.79
CA ALA A 64 4.38 8.04 0.46
C ALA A 64 4.36 6.52 0.70
N GLN A 65 4.04 5.73 -0.32
CA GLN A 65 4.06 4.26 -0.24
C GLN A 65 5.47 3.71 -0.07
N SER A 66 6.46 4.26 -0.77
CA SER A 66 7.87 3.88 -0.61
C SER A 66 8.35 4.15 0.82
N GLY A 67 8.04 5.33 1.36
CA GLY A 67 8.34 5.69 2.73
C GLY A 67 7.73 4.71 3.74
N ALA A 68 6.44 4.37 3.57
CA ALA A 68 5.75 3.38 4.41
C ALA A 68 6.42 1.99 4.36
N ASN A 69 6.82 1.53 3.17
CA ASN A 69 7.51 0.25 3.00
C ASN A 69 8.88 0.25 3.68
N LEU A 70 9.64 1.32 3.53
CA LEU A 70 10.97 1.47 4.12
C LEU A 70 10.89 1.60 5.66
N VAL A 71 9.91 2.35 6.20
CA VAL A 71 9.62 2.38 7.65
C VAL A 71 9.28 0.97 8.15
N ASN A 72 8.43 0.27 7.42
CA ASN A 72 8.09 -1.11 7.75
C ASN A 72 9.35 -2.01 7.75
N ASP A 73 10.24 -1.86 6.78
CA ASP A 73 11.48 -2.63 6.72
C ASP A 73 12.40 -2.32 7.90
N TYR A 74 12.56 -1.05 8.25
CA TYR A 74 13.36 -0.63 9.40
C TYR A 74 12.85 -1.21 10.72
N PHE A 75 11.56 -1.12 11.02
CA PHE A 75 11.00 -1.57 12.30
C PHE A 75 10.80 -3.09 12.38
N GLU A 76 10.53 -3.75 11.27
CA GLU A 76 10.34 -5.22 11.21
C GLU A 76 11.60 -6.00 10.84
N GLY A 77 12.66 -5.35 10.47
CA GLY A 77 13.86 -6.01 9.98
C GLY A 77 14.57 -6.91 11.00
N SER A 78 14.37 -6.69 12.31
CA SER A 78 14.87 -7.59 13.35
C SER A 78 14.21 -8.97 13.34
N PHE A 79 13.03 -9.09 12.71
CA PHE A 79 12.29 -10.35 12.57
C PHE A 79 12.58 -11.07 11.25
N ARG A 80 13.38 -10.48 10.38
CA ARG A 80 13.78 -11.12 9.10
C ARG A 80 15.06 -11.92 9.29
N TYR A 81 15.03 -13.18 8.89
CA TYR A 81 16.22 -14.05 8.81
C TYR A 81 17.28 -13.53 7.82
N TYR A 82 17.00 -12.43 7.13
CA TYR A 82 17.69 -11.98 5.94
C TYR A 82 18.34 -10.60 6.13
N ARG A 83 19.15 -10.42 7.16
CA ARG A 83 19.95 -9.19 7.24
C ARG A 83 21.40 -9.45 6.95
N PRO A 84 22.03 -8.60 6.12
CA PRO A 84 23.47 -8.64 5.97
C PRO A 84 24.13 -8.39 7.33
N GLY A 85 24.98 -9.28 7.77
CA GLY A 85 25.90 -9.02 8.85
C GLY A 85 26.71 -7.77 8.50
N GLY A 86 26.60 -6.72 9.29
CA GLY A 86 27.23 -5.43 9.05
C GLY A 86 27.65 -4.79 10.36
N ARG A 87 28.49 -3.75 10.26
CA ARG A 87 28.83 -2.92 11.40
C ARG A 87 27.56 -2.36 12.04
N GLN A 88 27.48 -2.45 13.35
CA GLN A 88 26.35 -1.96 14.14
C GLN A 88 26.64 -0.56 14.67
N ILE A 89 25.61 0.25 14.73
CA ILE A 89 25.64 1.59 15.29
C ILE A 89 24.44 1.78 16.23
N LYS A 90 24.62 2.57 17.28
CA LYS A 90 23.50 3.00 18.12
C LYS A 90 22.77 4.16 17.42
N PHE A 91 21.56 3.93 16.97
CA PHE A 91 20.73 4.91 16.29
C PHE A 91 19.37 5.00 16.99
N LEU A 92 18.94 6.21 17.36
CA LEU A 92 17.71 6.47 18.14
C LEU A 92 17.56 5.55 19.37
N GLY A 93 18.68 5.31 20.10
CA GLY A 93 18.68 4.48 21.31
C GLY A 93 18.76 2.97 21.09
N VAL A 94 18.65 2.49 19.85
CA VAL A 94 18.62 1.05 19.48
C VAL A 94 19.84 0.70 18.64
N ILE A 95 20.38 -0.52 18.84
CA ILE A 95 21.48 -1.03 18.01
C ILE A 95 20.92 -1.45 16.66
N ARG A 96 21.44 -0.87 15.59
CA ARG A 96 21.01 -1.07 14.20
C ARG A 96 22.20 -1.27 13.28
N THR A 97 22.00 -1.90 12.13
CA THR A 97 23.01 -1.95 11.07
C THR A 97 23.07 -0.63 10.29
N TYR A 98 24.17 -0.35 9.60
CA TYR A 98 24.24 0.81 8.70
C TYR A 98 23.17 0.76 7.60
N PHE A 99 22.83 -0.44 7.13
CA PHE A 99 21.77 -0.62 6.16
C PHE A 99 20.39 -0.20 6.72
N ASP A 100 20.10 -0.53 7.98
CA ASP A 100 18.86 -0.11 8.64
C ASP A 100 18.74 1.40 8.74
N VAL A 101 19.83 2.07 9.13
CA VAL A 101 19.88 3.53 9.19
C VAL A 101 19.69 4.16 7.81
N TYR A 102 20.35 3.60 6.79
CA TYR A 102 20.14 4.01 5.40
C TYR A 102 18.67 3.89 4.98
N VAL A 103 18.03 2.74 5.23
CA VAL A 103 16.62 2.51 4.90
C VAL A 103 15.70 3.50 5.60
N PHE A 104 15.97 3.80 6.89
CA PHE A 104 15.20 4.79 7.65
C PHE A 104 15.37 6.21 7.07
N LEU A 105 16.61 6.64 6.81
CA LEU A 105 16.86 7.95 6.21
C LEU A 105 16.24 8.08 4.82
N TRP A 106 16.28 7.01 4.02
CA TRP A 106 15.60 6.98 2.73
C TRP A 106 14.09 7.10 2.88
N ALA A 107 13.47 6.42 3.87
CA ALA A 107 12.06 6.60 4.18
C ALA A 107 11.71 8.05 4.52
N MET A 108 12.52 8.69 5.37
CA MET A 108 12.33 10.11 5.74
C MET A 108 12.48 11.04 4.55
N ALA A 109 13.42 10.77 3.65
CA ALA A 109 13.57 11.53 2.40
C ALA A 109 12.34 11.39 1.49
N CYS A 110 11.79 10.17 1.35
CA CYS A 110 10.55 9.95 0.61
C CYS A 110 9.39 10.75 1.21
N PHE A 111 9.20 10.73 2.53
CA PHE A 111 8.15 11.51 3.19
C PHE A 111 8.38 13.01 3.09
N ALA A 112 9.63 13.48 3.18
CA ALA A 112 9.96 14.90 3.02
C ALA A 112 9.62 15.41 1.61
N ILE A 113 10.00 14.66 0.56
CA ILE A 113 9.69 15.03 -0.82
C ILE A 113 8.17 14.96 -1.07
N ALA A 114 7.49 13.92 -0.60
CA ALA A 114 6.03 13.83 -0.67
C ALA A 114 5.36 15.01 0.06
N GLY A 115 5.90 15.41 1.21
CA GLY A 115 5.45 16.57 1.97
C GLY A 115 5.65 17.89 1.22
N LEU A 116 6.80 18.08 0.56
CA LEU A 116 7.04 19.27 -0.28
C LEU A 116 6.05 19.36 -1.44
N ILE A 117 5.80 18.24 -2.13
CA ILE A 117 4.75 18.19 -3.16
C ILE A 117 3.39 18.49 -2.52
N GLY A 118 3.09 17.91 -1.35
CA GLY A 118 1.86 18.19 -0.60
C GLY A 118 1.68 19.66 -0.25
N LEU A 119 2.74 20.37 0.17
CA LEU A 119 2.70 21.82 0.45
C LEU A 119 2.36 22.61 -0.83
N PHE A 120 2.92 22.25 -1.97
CA PHE A 120 2.54 22.84 -3.25
C PHE A 120 1.07 22.59 -3.57
N LEU A 121 0.58 21.36 -3.39
CA LEU A 121 -0.84 21.02 -3.61
C LEU A 121 -1.77 21.79 -2.67
N ILE A 122 -1.38 22.00 -1.41
CA ILE A 122 -2.13 22.82 -0.44
C ILE A 122 -2.20 24.26 -0.91
N TYR A 123 -1.08 24.81 -1.40
CA TYR A 123 -1.01 26.20 -1.88
C TYR A 123 -1.98 26.47 -3.06
N ILE A 124 -2.11 25.52 -3.98
CA ILE A 124 -3.02 25.65 -5.14
C ILE A 124 -4.47 25.25 -4.88
N THR A 125 -4.73 24.61 -3.72
CA THR A 125 -6.07 24.13 -3.33
C THR A 125 -6.56 24.84 -2.06
N ASN A 126 -6.63 24.12 -0.96
CA ASN A 126 -7.07 24.65 0.32
C ASN A 126 -6.66 23.73 1.50
N LEU A 127 -7.12 24.09 2.72
CA LEU A 127 -6.78 23.40 3.96
C LEU A 127 -7.24 21.93 4.02
N HIS A 128 -8.25 21.51 3.26
CA HIS A 128 -8.66 20.11 3.23
C HIS A 128 -7.54 19.21 2.68
N MET A 129 -6.76 19.71 1.71
CA MET A 129 -5.59 18.98 1.21
C MET A 129 -4.53 18.78 2.30
N LEU A 130 -4.35 19.75 3.21
CA LEU A 130 -3.46 19.60 4.37
C LEU A 130 -3.93 18.46 5.27
N VAL A 131 -5.22 18.38 5.56
CA VAL A 131 -5.79 17.31 6.41
C VAL A 131 -5.58 15.93 5.74
N ILE A 132 -5.87 15.82 4.44
CA ILE A 132 -5.67 14.59 3.67
C ILE A 132 -4.19 14.18 3.71
N GLY A 133 -3.27 15.12 3.41
CA GLY A 133 -1.84 14.86 3.35
C GLY A 133 -1.25 14.47 4.70
N LEU A 134 -1.55 15.23 5.76
CA LEU A 134 -1.06 14.92 7.11
C LEU A 134 -1.60 13.59 7.63
N THR A 135 -2.89 13.30 7.38
CA THR A 135 -3.49 12.02 7.76
C THR A 135 -2.80 10.87 7.01
N GLY A 136 -2.55 11.02 5.72
CA GLY A 136 -1.86 10.01 4.91
C GLY A 136 -0.43 9.75 5.40
N LEU A 137 0.37 10.79 5.60
CA LEU A 137 1.75 10.65 6.10
C LEU A 137 1.80 10.08 7.51
N PHE A 138 0.88 10.52 8.40
CA PHE A 138 0.76 9.96 9.74
C PHE A 138 0.46 8.46 9.71
N ILE A 139 -0.52 8.03 8.93
CA ILE A 139 -0.87 6.62 8.80
C ILE A 139 0.29 5.82 8.19
N ALA A 140 0.95 6.36 7.16
CA ALA A 140 2.08 5.72 6.50
C ALA A 140 3.24 5.43 7.48
N TYR A 141 3.52 6.35 8.40
CA TYR A 141 4.48 6.13 9.47
C TYR A 141 3.93 5.21 10.56
N ALA A 142 2.73 5.51 11.09
CA ALA A 142 2.14 4.85 12.25
C ALA A 142 1.80 3.38 12.01
N TYR A 143 1.73 2.95 10.76
CA TYR A 143 1.44 1.56 10.38
C TYR A 143 2.39 0.57 11.08
N THR A 144 3.71 0.83 11.05
CA THR A 144 4.72 0.01 11.73
C THR A 144 5.67 0.82 12.60
N GLY A 145 5.64 2.16 12.50
CA GLY A 145 6.52 3.06 13.25
C GLY A 145 6.13 3.15 14.72
N GLU A 146 7.14 3.14 15.59
CA GLU A 146 6.93 3.36 17.02
C GLU A 146 6.61 4.84 17.30
N PRO A 147 5.78 5.11 18.30
CA PRO A 147 5.17 4.20 19.29
C PRO A 147 3.84 3.58 18.85
N PHE A 148 3.34 3.87 17.66
CA PHE A 148 1.98 3.51 17.23
C PHE A 148 1.82 2.03 16.88
N VAL A 149 2.65 1.52 15.98
CA VAL A 149 2.74 0.11 15.53
C VAL A 149 1.36 -0.51 15.26
N LEU A 150 0.51 0.18 14.50
CA LEU A 150 -0.90 -0.16 14.28
C LEU A 150 -1.09 -1.57 13.70
N LYS A 151 -0.17 -2.01 12.85
CA LYS A 151 -0.16 -3.37 12.30
C LYS A 151 -0.17 -4.44 13.39
N ARG A 152 0.67 -4.31 14.42
CA ARG A 152 0.78 -5.28 15.52
C ARG A 152 -0.41 -5.23 16.47
N LYS A 153 -1.20 -4.16 16.41
CA LYS A 153 -2.45 -4.01 17.17
C LYS A 153 -3.67 -4.59 16.44
N GLY A 154 -3.47 -5.29 15.31
CA GLY A 154 -4.54 -5.89 14.50
C GLY A 154 -5.27 -4.90 13.60
N LEU A 155 -4.80 -3.66 13.51
CA LEU A 155 -5.41 -2.61 12.70
C LEU A 155 -4.81 -2.51 11.29
N GLY A 156 -3.76 -3.29 10.98
CA GLY A 156 -2.99 -3.18 9.75
C GLY A 156 -3.83 -3.25 8.49
N VAL A 157 -4.72 -4.23 8.39
CA VAL A 157 -5.58 -4.44 7.22
C VAL A 157 -6.55 -3.27 7.01
N ILE A 158 -7.19 -2.80 8.10
CA ILE A 158 -8.18 -1.71 8.05
C ILE A 158 -7.49 -0.40 7.68
N ILE A 159 -6.38 -0.09 8.32
CA ILE A 159 -5.64 1.16 8.12
C ILE A 159 -5.03 1.21 6.71
N SER A 160 -4.51 0.10 6.19
CA SER A 160 -4.01 0.05 4.81
C SER A 160 -5.13 0.25 3.78
N PHE A 161 -6.32 -0.33 4.02
CA PHE A 161 -7.49 -0.06 3.19
C PHE A 161 -7.85 1.43 3.19
N ILE A 162 -7.95 2.06 4.37
CA ILE A 162 -8.30 3.48 4.48
C ILE A 162 -7.25 4.36 3.79
N ALA A 163 -5.96 4.10 4.04
CA ALA A 163 -4.87 4.93 3.53
C ALA A 163 -4.70 4.83 2.02
N MET A 164 -4.65 3.60 1.49
CA MET A 164 -4.36 3.35 0.07
C MET A 164 -5.62 3.33 -0.80
N GLY A 165 -6.80 3.09 -0.22
CA GLY A 165 -8.09 3.19 -0.90
C GLY A 165 -8.63 4.63 -0.79
N PRO A 166 -9.60 4.87 0.10
CA PRO A 166 -10.31 6.15 0.18
C PRO A 166 -9.42 7.39 0.25
N LEU A 167 -8.42 7.38 1.15
CA LEU A 167 -7.61 8.58 1.40
C LEU A 167 -6.69 8.93 0.23
N MET A 168 -6.05 7.93 -0.37
CA MET A 168 -5.17 8.14 -1.53
C MET A 168 -5.97 8.54 -2.77
N VAL A 169 -7.15 7.95 -2.98
CA VAL A 169 -8.07 8.30 -4.07
C VAL A 169 -8.56 9.74 -3.92
N LEU A 170 -8.99 10.14 -2.71
CA LEU A 170 -9.37 11.52 -2.42
C LEU A 170 -8.19 12.48 -2.63
N GLY A 171 -7.03 12.14 -2.11
CA GLY A 171 -5.82 12.95 -2.29
C GLY A 171 -5.42 13.13 -3.75
N ALA A 172 -5.71 12.14 -4.60
CA ALA A 172 -5.42 12.20 -6.02
C ALA A 172 -6.47 12.97 -6.84
N SER A 173 -7.74 12.95 -6.44
CA SER A 173 -8.81 13.67 -7.14
C SER A 173 -8.95 15.13 -6.71
N PHE A 174 -8.73 15.41 -5.42
CA PHE A 174 -8.98 16.70 -4.80
C PHE A 174 -8.24 17.88 -5.43
N PRO A 175 -6.96 17.79 -5.84
CA PRO A 175 -6.26 18.92 -6.46
C PRO A 175 -6.92 19.45 -7.73
N PHE A 176 -7.66 18.62 -8.45
CA PHE A 176 -8.40 18.98 -9.65
C PHE A 176 -9.80 19.51 -9.33
N THR A 177 -10.53 18.79 -8.49
CA THR A 177 -11.94 19.12 -8.18
C THR A 177 -12.07 20.26 -7.18
N LYS A 178 -11.07 20.45 -6.30
CA LYS A 178 -11.05 21.40 -5.17
C LYS A 178 -12.23 21.23 -4.19
N GLU A 179 -13.00 20.17 -4.36
CA GLU A 179 -14.16 19.84 -3.54
C GLU A 179 -14.03 18.43 -2.98
N LEU A 180 -14.43 18.24 -1.71
CA LEU A 180 -14.51 16.94 -1.09
C LEU A 180 -15.76 16.22 -1.61
N SER A 181 -15.54 15.18 -2.40
CA SER A 181 -16.58 14.33 -2.94
C SER A 181 -16.31 12.87 -2.62
N TRP A 182 -17.34 12.14 -2.24
CA TRP A 182 -17.27 10.68 -2.08
C TRP A 182 -17.32 9.93 -3.40
N TYR A 183 -17.65 10.61 -4.50
CA TYR A 183 -17.77 9.98 -5.82
C TYR A 183 -16.47 9.27 -6.27
N PRO A 184 -15.29 9.88 -6.18
CA PRO A 184 -14.03 9.18 -6.50
C PRO A 184 -13.81 7.92 -5.65
N VAL A 185 -14.16 7.98 -4.35
CA VAL A 185 -14.02 6.83 -3.45
C VAL A 185 -14.96 5.70 -3.84
N LEU A 186 -16.21 6.02 -4.16
CA LEU A 186 -17.19 5.05 -4.64
C LEU A 186 -16.72 4.39 -5.94
N LEU A 187 -16.26 5.17 -6.91
CA LEU A 187 -15.72 4.63 -8.16
C LEU A 187 -14.52 3.71 -7.93
N ALA A 188 -13.65 4.02 -6.99
CA ALA A 188 -12.46 3.22 -6.71
C ALA A 188 -12.74 1.99 -5.82
N LEU A 189 -13.92 1.87 -5.23
CA LEU A 189 -14.22 0.85 -4.22
C LEU A 189 -13.96 -0.59 -4.68
N PRO A 190 -14.38 -1.04 -5.88
CA PRO A 190 -14.11 -2.41 -6.33
C PRO A 190 -12.61 -2.75 -6.32
N ALA A 191 -11.78 -1.88 -6.88
CA ALA A 191 -10.33 -2.07 -6.92
C ALA A 191 -9.69 -1.91 -5.54
N SER A 192 -10.20 -1.03 -4.68
CA SER A 192 -9.70 -0.81 -3.32
C SER A 192 -9.85 -2.04 -2.43
N LEU A 193 -10.79 -2.97 -2.72
CA LEU A 193 -10.95 -4.22 -1.97
C LEU A 193 -9.74 -5.17 -2.13
N PHE A 194 -8.94 -5.05 -3.18
CA PHE A 194 -7.71 -5.82 -3.33
C PHE A 194 -6.62 -5.41 -2.34
N ILE A 195 -6.65 -4.20 -1.79
CA ILE A 195 -5.68 -3.73 -0.79
C ILE A 195 -5.77 -4.57 0.50
N PRO A 196 -6.92 -4.63 1.20
CA PRO A 196 -7.06 -5.47 2.38
C PRO A 196 -6.91 -6.96 2.06
N ALA A 197 -7.30 -7.43 0.87
CA ALA A 197 -7.06 -8.81 0.45
C ALA A 197 -5.56 -9.13 0.39
N LEU A 198 -4.74 -8.27 -0.22
CA LEU A 198 -3.29 -8.43 -0.23
C LEU A 198 -2.70 -8.40 1.19
N MET A 199 -3.19 -7.52 2.07
CA MET A 199 -2.72 -7.46 3.45
C MET A 199 -3.04 -8.76 4.21
N ILE A 200 -4.26 -9.29 4.09
CA ILE A 200 -4.64 -10.59 4.66
C ILE A 200 -3.74 -11.72 4.10
N SER A 201 -3.50 -11.74 2.80
CA SER A 201 -2.60 -12.72 2.17
C SER A 201 -1.19 -12.67 2.78
N ASN A 202 -0.64 -11.47 2.99
CA ASN A 202 0.67 -11.29 3.62
C ASN A 202 0.66 -11.74 5.10
N GLU A 203 -0.38 -11.42 5.86
CA GLU A 203 -0.51 -11.85 7.24
C GLU A 203 -0.69 -13.37 7.35
N MET A 204 -1.43 -13.99 6.43
CA MET A 204 -1.58 -15.45 6.35
C MET A 204 -0.26 -16.14 6.03
N ARG A 205 0.54 -15.61 5.10
CA ARG A 205 1.89 -16.12 4.83
C ARG A 205 2.77 -16.11 6.08
N ASP A 206 2.66 -15.04 6.86
CA ASP A 206 3.50 -14.82 8.05
C ASP A 206 2.85 -15.37 9.34
N PHE A 207 1.66 -15.97 9.26
CA PHE A 207 0.79 -16.34 10.37
C PHE A 207 1.51 -17.11 11.50
N THR A 208 2.17 -18.22 11.15
CA THR A 208 2.87 -19.08 12.12
C THR A 208 4.02 -18.34 12.82
N ARG A 209 4.74 -17.50 12.10
CA ARG A 209 5.80 -16.65 12.66
C ARG A 209 5.21 -15.62 13.60
N ASP A 210 4.19 -14.90 13.17
CA ASP A 210 3.55 -13.83 13.93
C ASP A 210 2.91 -14.37 15.21
N GLN A 211 2.30 -15.55 15.15
CA GLN A 211 1.75 -16.23 16.32
C GLN A 211 2.86 -16.61 17.34
N ARG A 212 3.98 -17.16 16.87
CA ARG A 212 5.12 -17.52 17.75
C ARG A 212 5.77 -16.30 18.41
N LEU A 213 5.79 -15.17 17.72
CA LEU A 213 6.38 -13.91 18.19
C LEU A 213 5.34 -13.04 18.94
N SER A 214 4.13 -13.54 19.17
CA SER A 214 3.03 -12.79 19.81
C SER A 214 2.73 -11.46 19.11
N ILE A 215 2.89 -11.42 17.78
CA ILE A 215 2.52 -10.28 16.94
C ILE A 215 1.02 -10.38 16.65
N GLY A 216 0.23 -9.49 17.24
CA GLY A 216 -1.23 -9.51 17.18
C GLY A 216 -1.79 -8.91 15.89
N THR A 217 -1.38 -9.39 14.69
CA THR A 217 -1.98 -9.00 13.41
C THR A 217 -3.47 -9.38 13.35
N LEU A 218 -4.22 -8.83 12.41
CA LEU A 218 -5.65 -9.15 12.29
C LEU A 218 -5.85 -10.65 12.09
N SER A 219 -5.08 -11.26 11.20
CA SER A 219 -5.17 -12.70 10.91
C SER A 219 -4.88 -13.57 12.13
N VAL A 220 -3.91 -13.21 12.98
CA VAL A 220 -3.63 -13.93 14.24
C VAL A 220 -4.80 -13.79 15.21
N ARG A 221 -5.46 -12.63 15.27
CA ARG A 221 -6.59 -12.38 16.17
C ARG A 221 -7.87 -13.11 15.79
N ILE A 222 -8.21 -13.13 14.49
CA ILE A 222 -9.45 -13.77 14.02
C ILE A 222 -9.25 -15.25 13.64
N GLY A 223 -8.01 -15.71 13.58
CA GLY A 223 -7.63 -17.07 13.19
C GLY A 223 -7.57 -17.29 11.68
N SER A 224 -6.87 -18.34 11.27
CA SER A 224 -6.62 -18.66 9.85
C SER A 224 -7.90 -18.87 9.03
N LYS A 225 -8.89 -19.59 9.61
CA LYS A 225 -10.17 -19.86 8.95
C LYS A 225 -10.94 -18.59 8.60
N ASN A 226 -11.10 -17.67 9.55
CA ASN A 226 -11.81 -16.41 9.32
C ASN A 226 -11.02 -15.49 8.38
N SER A 227 -9.70 -15.51 8.45
CA SER A 227 -8.83 -14.78 7.53
C SER A 227 -8.99 -15.26 6.09
N THR A 228 -9.05 -16.57 5.85
CA THR A 228 -9.32 -17.16 4.54
C THR A 228 -10.71 -16.76 4.03
N TYR A 229 -11.72 -16.78 4.91
CA TYR A 229 -13.07 -16.35 4.54
C TYR A 229 -13.11 -14.86 4.17
N LEU A 230 -12.48 -14.00 4.99
CA LEU A 230 -12.37 -12.57 4.72
C LEU A 230 -11.65 -12.30 3.40
N TYR A 231 -10.52 -12.98 3.15
CA TYR A 231 -9.79 -12.88 1.88
C TYR A 231 -10.69 -13.16 0.67
N ARG A 232 -11.45 -14.27 0.72
CA ARG A 232 -12.39 -14.64 -0.34
C ARG A 232 -13.44 -13.57 -0.58
N THR A 233 -14.06 -13.11 0.51
CA THR A 233 -15.10 -12.08 0.44
C THR A 233 -14.57 -10.80 -0.21
N LEU A 234 -13.36 -10.38 0.13
CA LEU A 234 -12.73 -9.19 -0.45
C LEU A 234 -12.41 -9.37 -1.94
N VAL A 235 -11.77 -10.49 -2.31
CA VAL A 235 -11.38 -10.74 -3.70
C VAL A 235 -12.61 -10.90 -4.60
N PHE A 236 -13.52 -11.81 -4.26
CA PHE A 236 -14.69 -12.04 -5.11
C PHE A 236 -15.72 -10.91 -5.01
N GLY A 237 -15.78 -10.21 -3.87
CA GLY A 237 -16.57 -9.00 -3.71
C GLY A 237 -16.14 -7.88 -4.68
N ALA A 238 -14.85 -7.76 -4.98
CA ALA A 238 -14.35 -6.82 -5.99
C ALA A 238 -14.93 -7.12 -7.39
N TYR A 239 -14.96 -8.39 -7.81
CA TYR A 239 -15.54 -8.79 -9.08
C TYR A 239 -17.05 -8.55 -9.11
N VAL A 240 -17.75 -8.93 -8.04
CA VAL A 240 -19.20 -8.71 -7.93
C VAL A 240 -19.54 -7.23 -8.00
N LEU A 241 -18.83 -6.38 -7.25
CA LEU A 241 -19.04 -4.93 -7.30
C LEU A 241 -18.73 -4.35 -8.68
N THR A 242 -17.67 -4.82 -9.36
CA THR A 242 -17.38 -4.40 -10.73
C THR A 242 -18.54 -4.74 -11.68
N ALA A 243 -19.11 -5.95 -11.58
CA ALA A 243 -20.26 -6.34 -12.37
C ALA A 243 -21.49 -5.46 -12.07
N ILE A 244 -21.76 -5.19 -10.78
CA ILE A 244 -22.86 -4.31 -10.37
C ILE A 244 -22.65 -2.90 -10.95
N TYR A 245 -21.44 -2.35 -10.89
CA TYR A 245 -21.12 -1.02 -11.40
C TYR A 245 -21.29 -0.92 -12.93
N VAL A 246 -20.99 -2.00 -13.65
CA VAL A 246 -21.28 -2.06 -15.09
C VAL A 246 -22.79 -2.14 -15.36
N LEU A 247 -23.53 -2.98 -14.62
CA LEU A 247 -24.98 -3.13 -14.77
C LEU A 247 -25.74 -1.84 -14.42
N THR A 248 -25.25 -1.07 -13.47
CA THR A 248 -25.84 0.23 -13.09
C THR A 248 -25.39 1.40 -13.96
N GLY A 249 -24.50 1.16 -14.93
CA GLY A 249 -23.97 2.20 -15.82
C GLY A 249 -22.90 3.09 -15.16
N LEU A 250 -22.47 2.78 -13.92
CA LEU A 250 -21.42 3.54 -13.25
C LEU A 250 -20.03 3.27 -13.87
N TYR A 251 -19.83 2.04 -14.38
CA TYR A 251 -18.65 1.66 -15.15
C TYR A 251 -19.00 1.36 -16.60
N HIS A 252 -18.08 1.70 -17.50
CA HIS A 252 -18.16 1.28 -18.88
C HIS A 252 -18.01 -0.25 -18.99
N PRO A 253 -18.74 -0.94 -19.90
CA PRO A 253 -18.68 -2.42 -20.06
C PRO A 253 -17.27 -2.99 -20.23
N VAL A 254 -16.34 -2.20 -20.77
CA VAL A 254 -14.91 -2.56 -20.86
C VAL A 254 -14.30 -2.97 -19.51
N ALA A 255 -14.83 -2.49 -18.40
CA ALA A 255 -14.35 -2.88 -17.07
C ALA A 255 -14.52 -4.38 -16.79
N LEU A 256 -15.39 -5.09 -17.53
CA LEU A 256 -15.55 -6.55 -17.42
C LEU A 256 -14.28 -7.30 -17.87
N ILE A 257 -13.34 -6.65 -18.53
CA ILE A 257 -12.02 -7.24 -18.85
C ILE A 257 -11.30 -7.78 -17.59
N VAL A 258 -11.60 -7.23 -16.40
CA VAL A 258 -11.07 -7.73 -15.13
C VAL A 258 -11.40 -9.20 -14.91
N PHE A 259 -12.49 -9.74 -15.46
CA PHE A 259 -12.87 -11.15 -15.33
C PHE A 259 -11.89 -12.11 -16.02
N LEU A 260 -11.01 -11.63 -16.91
CA LEU A 260 -9.90 -12.43 -17.47
C LEU A 260 -8.92 -12.87 -16.38
N THR A 261 -8.79 -12.11 -15.28
CA THR A 261 -7.95 -12.44 -14.13
C THR A 261 -8.62 -13.38 -13.12
N LEU A 262 -9.85 -13.82 -13.37
CA LEU A 262 -10.61 -14.66 -12.44
C LEU A 262 -9.91 -16.00 -12.17
N LYS A 263 -9.24 -16.57 -13.18
CA LYS A 263 -8.46 -17.81 -13.03
C LYS A 263 -7.33 -17.62 -12.04
N ASP A 264 -6.63 -16.49 -12.09
CA ASP A 264 -5.53 -16.17 -11.15
C ASP A 264 -6.07 -15.95 -9.75
N ALA A 265 -7.22 -15.28 -9.61
CA ALA A 265 -7.90 -15.09 -8.33
C ALA A 265 -8.33 -16.43 -7.70
N LEU A 266 -8.83 -17.38 -8.51
CA LEU A 266 -9.16 -18.74 -8.05
C LEU A 266 -7.92 -19.49 -7.58
N THR A 267 -6.82 -19.40 -8.32
CA THR A 267 -5.53 -20.03 -7.96
C THR A 267 -4.97 -19.44 -6.65
N ALA A 268 -4.99 -18.12 -6.51
CA ALA A 268 -4.57 -17.46 -5.28
C ALA A 268 -5.44 -17.87 -4.09
N ASN A 269 -6.76 -17.96 -4.28
CA ASN A 269 -7.68 -18.43 -3.25
C ASN A 269 -7.40 -19.88 -2.84
N GLN A 270 -7.07 -20.77 -3.78
CA GLN A 270 -6.67 -22.15 -3.46
C GLN A 270 -5.39 -22.17 -2.61
N SER A 271 -4.41 -21.32 -2.91
CA SER A 271 -3.17 -21.22 -2.15
C SER A 271 -3.41 -20.81 -0.70
N VAL A 272 -4.25 -19.79 -0.47
CA VAL A 272 -4.64 -19.34 0.88
C VAL A 272 -5.40 -20.45 1.63
N THR A 273 -6.29 -21.18 0.95
CA THR A 273 -7.06 -22.29 1.52
C THR A 273 -6.17 -23.48 1.90
N ASN A 274 -5.17 -23.79 1.05
CA ASN A 274 -4.24 -24.89 1.34
C ASN A 274 -3.37 -24.57 2.55
N PHE A 275 -2.97 -23.31 2.73
CA PHE A 275 -2.29 -22.87 3.95
C PHE A 275 -3.17 -23.12 5.18
N GLU A 276 -4.43 -22.72 5.14
CA GLU A 276 -5.37 -22.92 6.25
C GLU A 276 -5.51 -24.40 6.62
N LYS A 277 -5.65 -25.28 5.62
CA LYS A 277 -5.94 -26.70 5.84
C LYS A 277 -4.71 -27.54 6.18
N LEU A 278 -3.59 -27.26 5.57
CA LEU A 278 -2.39 -28.10 5.58
C LEU A 278 -1.26 -27.50 6.42
N GLY A 279 -1.39 -26.23 6.87
CA GLY A 279 -0.33 -25.53 7.57
C GLY A 279 0.95 -25.34 6.74
N ILE A 280 0.87 -25.60 5.43
CA ILE A 280 2.01 -25.48 4.52
C ILE A 280 2.17 -24.03 4.15
N PRO A 281 3.35 -23.41 4.43
CA PRO A 281 3.63 -22.06 3.97
C PRO A 281 3.50 -22.04 2.45
N TYR A 282 2.52 -21.28 1.93
CA TYR A 282 2.50 -21.10 0.49
C TYR A 282 3.63 -20.16 0.09
N THR A 283 4.49 -20.67 -0.77
CA THR A 283 5.46 -19.84 -1.44
C THR A 283 4.68 -18.95 -2.41
N ASN A 284 4.61 -17.65 -2.13
CA ASN A 284 4.10 -16.70 -3.08
C ASN A 284 4.94 -16.77 -4.36
N ARG A 285 4.51 -17.53 -5.33
CA ARG A 285 5.07 -17.49 -6.70
C ARG A 285 4.68 -16.19 -7.44
N LEU A 286 3.99 -15.28 -6.74
CA LEU A 286 3.61 -13.95 -7.22
C LEU A 286 4.59 -12.85 -6.73
N HIS A 287 5.80 -13.24 -6.32
CA HIS A 287 6.89 -12.31 -6.05
C HIS A 287 7.93 -12.37 -7.12
#